data_e1dc6423e99f13240ad425ddd4e295f1
#
_entry.id   e1dc6423e99f13240ad425ddd4e295f1
#
_cell.length_a   1.000
_cell.length_b   1.000
_cell.length_c   1.000
_cell.angle_alpha   90.00
_cell.angle_beta   90.00
_cell.angle_gamma   90.00
#
_symmetry.space_group_name_H-M   'P 1'
#
loop_
_entity.id
_entity.type
_entity.pdbx_description
1 polymer ?
#
loop_
_entity_poly.entity_id
_entity_poly.type
_entity_poly.pdbx_seq_one_letter_code
_entity_poly.pdbx_strand_id
1 'polypeptide(L)'
;MIKKLLPLAILAALPFSAVQAAETTTLHVVVTGLKTTTGTIRACVFTTPAEFPSCEKGVGTIKADAPANAPTVKFDIPGVPVGASVAVSLFADVDNSQTMERHFIGIPKEPIGASNNATEPMGAPKFEKARFVAKPNMTVPIALRYY
;
A
#
# COMPACT_ATOMS: atom_id res chain seq x y z
N MET A 1 -75.52 -17.82 -7.78
CA MET A 1 -74.60 -17.02 -6.96
C MET A 1 -73.16 -17.42 -7.27
N ILE A 2 -72.46 -16.65 -8.07
CA ILE A 2 -71.07 -16.95 -8.45
C ILE A 2 -70.17 -16.14 -7.52
N LYS A 3 -69.47 -16.81 -6.59
CA LYS A 3 -68.47 -16.19 -5.73
C LYS A 3 -67.18 -16.01 -6.55
N LYS A 4 -66.87 -14.75 -6.88
CA LYS A 4 -65.58 -14.39 -7.48
C LYS A 4 -64.50 -14.48 -6.40
N LEU A 5 -63.63 -15.48 -6.52
CA LEU A 5 -62.35 -15.56 -5.77
C LEU A 5 -61.37 -14.56 -6.42
N LEU A 6 -60.95 -13.52 -5.69
CA LEU A 6 -59.82 -12.72 -6.06
C LEU A 6 -58.50 -13.48 -5.75
N PRO A 7 -57.57 -13.55 -6.67
CA PRO A 7 -56.24 -14.06 -6.33
C PRO A 7 -55.46 -13.04 -5.50
N LEU A 8 -55.04 -13.45 -4.32
CA LEU A 8 -54.13 -12.69 -3.45
C LEU A 8 -52.73 -12.77 -4.07
N ALA A 9 -52.29 -11.70 -4.69
CA ALA A 9 -50.93 -11.61 -5.19
C ALA A 9 -49.96 -11.41 -4.01
N ILE A 10 -49.21 -12.45 -3.69
CA ILE A 10 -48.11 -12.41 -2.71
C ILE A 10 -46.92 -11.73 -3.39
N LEU A 11 -46.70 -10.48 -3.07
CA LEU A 11 -45.52 -9.74 -3.50
C LEU A 11 -44.33 -10.23 -2.63
N ALA A 12 -43.52 -11.13 -3.18
CA ALA A 12 -42.28 -11.57 -2.53
C ALA A 12 -41.25 -10.43 -2.52
N ALA A 13 -41.07 -9.81 -1.36
CA ALA A 13 -40.00 -8.85 -1.14
C ALA A 13 -38.66 -9.62 -1.08
N LEU A 14 -37.85 -9.47 -2.12
CA LEU A 14 -36.49 -9.98 -2.11
C LEU A 14 -35.65 -9.12 -1.14
N PRO A 15 -34.87 -9.74 -0.23
CA PRO A 15 -33.97 -8.96 0.63
C PRO A 15 -32.88 -8.33 -0.23
N PHE A 16 -32.86 -7.02 -0.27
CA PHE A 16 -31.77 -6.26 -0.89
C PHE A 16 -30.57 -6.35 0.07
N SER A 17 -29.65 -7.30 -0.19
CA SER A 17 -28.38 -7.35 0.53
C SER A 17 -27.55 -6.13 0.13
N ALA A 18 -27.51 -5.12 0.99
CA ALA A 18 -26.58 -4.01 0.83
C ALA A 18 -25.16 -4.53 0.91
N VAL A 19 -24.43 -4.52 -0.20
CA VAL A 19 -22.99 -4.76 -0.21
C VAL A 19 -22.35 -3.57 0.52
N GLN A 20 -21.93 -3.79 1.74
CA GLN A 20 -21.23 -2.78 2.52
C GLN A 20 -19.81 -2.63 1.95
N ALA A 21 -19.47 -1.44 1.43
CA ALA A 21 -18.12 -1.14 0.99
C ALA A 21 -17.15 -1.32 2.17
N ALA A 22 -16.00 -1.96 1.94
CA ALA A 22 -14.98 -2.13 2.97
C ALA A 22 -14.51 -0.75 3.46
N GLU A 23 -14.42 -0.58 4.79
CA GLU A 23 -13.90 0.64 5.38
C GLU A 23 -12.44 0.82 5.01
N THR A 24 -12.06 2.02 4.57
CA THR A 24 -10.68 2.36 4.22
C THR A 24 -10.15 3.49 5.09
N THR A 25 -8.84 3.55 5.23
CA THR A 25 -8.14 4.59 5.97
C THR A 25 -7.01 5.19 5.14
N THR A 26 -6.46 6.27 5.64
CA THR A 26 -5.24 6.88 5.13
C THR A 26 -4.07 6.51 6.05
N LEU A 27 -2.99 6.00 5.49
CA LEU A 27 -1.72 5.83 6.18
C LEU A 27 -0.90 7.11 6.08
N HIS A 28 -0.40 7.61 7.21
CA HIS A 28 0.51 8.75 7.25
C HIS A 28 1.95 8.24 7.25
N VAL A 29 2.63 8.29 6.11
CA VAL A 29 3.98 7.77 5.98
C VAL A 29 5.00 8.85 6.30
N VAL A 30 5.99 8.51 7.12
CA VAL A 30 7.11 9.38 7.48
C VAL A 30 8.40 8.71 7.05
N VAL A 31 9.02 9.24 5.99
CA VAL A 31 10.29 8.73 5.45
C VAL A 31 11.44 9.56 5.97
N THR A 32 12.44 8.90 6.52
CA THR A 32 13.66 9.53 7.05
C THR A 32 14.91 8.99 6.36
N GLY A 33 16.00 9.73 6.48
CA GLY A 33 17.31 9.30 6.00
C GLY A 33 17.58 9.61 4.53
N LEU A 34 16.84 10.55 3.90
CA LEU A 34 17.20 11.05 2.59
C LEU A 34 18.53 11.80 2.65
N LYS A 35 19.50 11.35 1.87
CA LYS A 35 20.81 12.02 1.71
C LYS A 35 20.81 13.05 0.58
N THR A 36 19.87 12.90 -0.36
CA THR A 36 19.64 13.82 -1.47
C THR A 36 18.18 14.28 -1.44
N THR A 37 17.93 15.54 -1.76
CA THR A 37 16.60 16.14 -1.77
C THR A 37 16.12 16.38 -3.20
N THR A 38 16.30 15.38 -4.06
CA THR A 38 15.89 15.37 -5.47
C THR A 38 15.14 14.10 -5.80
N GLY A 39 14.31 14.17 -6.82
CA GLY A 39 13.53 13.03 -7.30
C GLY A 39 12.22 12.83 -6.57
N THR A 40 11.77 11.61 -6.55
CA THR A 40 10.43 11.22 -6.07
C THR A 40 10.52 9.99 -5.16
N ILE A 41 9.86 10.02 -4.01
CA ILE A 41 9.62 8.81 -3.23
C ILE A 41 8.44 8.07 -3.87
N ARG A 42 8.66 6.82 -4.25
CA ARG A 42 7.64 5.94 -4.80
C ARG A 42 7.30 4.86 -3.79
N ALA A 43 6.05 4.84 -3.36
CA ALA A 43 5.58 3.94 -2.30
C ALA A 43 4.43 3.06 -2.78
N CYS A 44 4.38 1.83 -2.26
CA CYS A 44 3.32 0.87 -2.52
C CYS A 44 2.88 0.20 -1.24
N VAL A 45 1.57 0.02 -1.10
CA VAL A 45 0.96 -0.80 -0.06
C VAL A 45 0.55 -2.13 -0.67
N PHE A 46 1.01 -3.21 -0.08
CA PHE A 46 0.73 -4.59 -0.48
C PHE A 46 -0.20 -5.24 0.53
N THR A 47 -1.21 -5.93 0.05
CA THR A 47 -2.12 -6.74 0.87
C THR A 47 -1.79 -8.22 0.84
N THR A 48 -0.86 -8.63 -0.01
CA THR A 48 -0.39 -10.00 -0.17
C THR A 48 1.14 -10.03 -0.32
N PRO A 49 1.80 -11.16 -0.01
CA PRO A 49 3.25 -11.29 -0.22
C PRO A 49 3.65 -11.38 -1.69
N ALA A 50 2.70 -11.64 -2.60
CA ALA A 50 2.98 -11.70 -4.04
C ALA A 50 3.55 -10.35 -4.50
N GLU A 51 4.65 -10.39 -5.20
CA GLU A 51 5.35 -9.23 -5.76
C GLU A 51 5.96 -8.23 -4.76
N PHE A 52 5.70 -8.38 -3.45
CA PHE A 52 6.41 -7.58 -2.45
C PHE A 52 7.92 -7.88 -2.50
N PRO A 53 8.77 -6.86 -2.45
CA PRO A 53 8.54 -5.43 -2.28
C PRO A 53 8.53 -4.63 -3.59
N SER A 54 8.34 -5.24 -4.75
CA SER A 54 8.48 -4.58 -6.05
C SER A 54 7.26 -3.72 -6.40
N CYS A 55 7.35 -2.42 -6.19
CA CYS A 55 6.33 -1.45 -6.58
C CYS A 55 6.03 -1.43 -8.08
N GLU A 56 7.00 -1.76 -8.91
CA GLU A 56 6.86 -1.70 -10.37
C GLU A 56 5.89 -2.75 -10.89
N LYS A 57 5.95 -3.95 -10.30
CA LYS A 57 5.20 -5.13 -10.74
C LYS A 57 3.86 -5.30 -10.02
N GLY A 58 3.63 -4.58 -8.92
CA GLY A 58 2.50 -4.78 -8.03
C GLY A 58 1.15 -4.52 -8.70
N VAL A 59 0.53 -5.56 -9.19
CA VAL A 59 -0.86 -5.52 -9.65
C VAL A 59 -1.78 -5.49 -8.43
N GLY A 60 -2.68 -4.50 -8.37
CA GLY A 60 -3.62 -4.36 -7.24
C GLY A 60 -3.01 -3.72 -5.99
N THR A 61 -1.80 -3.19 -6.07
CA THR A 61 -1.21 -2.40 -4.99
C THR A 61 -1.75 -0.97 -4.99
N ILE A 62 -1.81 -0.38 -3.81
CA ILE A 62 -2.10 1.06 -3.67
C ILE A 62 -0.78 1.80 -3.80
N LYS A 63 -0.67 2.70 -4.78
CA LYS A 63 0.54 3.47 -5.07
C LYS A 63 0.39 4.91 -4.63
N ALA A 64 1.47 5.50 -4.12
CA ALA A 64 1.55 6.91 -3.81
C ALA A 64 2.96 7.42 -4.06
N ASP A 65 3.05 8.60 -4.62
CA ASP A 65 4.30 9.28 -4.89
C ASP A 65 4.37 10.58 -4.08
N ALA A 66 5.58 10.95 -3.65
CA ALA A 66 5.82 12.20 -2.96
C ALA A 66 7.16 12.81 -3.38
N PRO A 67 7.28 14.15 -3.51
CA PRO A 67 8.56 14.77 -3.86
C PRO A 67 9.57 14.54 -2.75
N ALA A 68 10.78 14.11 -3.13
CA ALA A 68 11.92 13.93 -2.22
C ALA A 68 12.64 15.26 -1.98
N ASN A 69 11.97 16.23 -1.34
CA ASN A 69 12.40 17.62 -1.24
C ASN A 69 12.97 18.03 0.13
N ALA A 70 13.09 17.09 1.04
CA ALA A 70 13.63 17.32 2.39
C ALA A 70 14.27 16.03 2.95
N PRO A 71 15.16 16.13 3.96
CA PRO A 71 15.75 14.94 4.62
C PRO A 71 14.72 14.01 5.26
N THR A 72 13.58 14.56 5.65
CA THR A 72 12.40 13.84 6.12
C THR A 72 11.19 14.26 5.29
N VAL A 73 10.51 13.28 4.69
CA VAL A 73 9.34 13.52 3.86
C VAL A 73 8.13 12.86 4.51
N LYS A 74 7.02 13.59 4.57
CA LYS A 74 5.72 13.10 5.08
C LYS A 74 4.71 13.15 3.95
N PHE A 75 3.97 12.07 3.78
CA PHE A 75 2.89 12.01 2.79
C PHE A 75 1.85 10.97 3.18
N ASP A 76 0.72 11.03 2.51
CA ASP A 76 -0.46 10.21 2.80
C ASP A 76 -0.69 9.17 1.72
N ILE A 77 -1.10 7.97 2.14
CA ILE A 77 -1.56 6.91 1.25
C ILE A 77 -3.01 6.59 1.61
N PRO A 78 -3.98 7.11 0.85
CA PRO A 78 -5.40 6.85 1.08
C PRO A 78 -5.85 5.49 0.54
N GLY A 79 -7.04 5.05 0.94
CA GLY A 79 -7.71 3.88 0.37
C GLY A 79 -7.21 2.54 0.89
N VAL A 80 -6.49 2.53 2.01
CA VAL A 80 -5.98 1.29 2.61
C VAL A 80 -7.09 0.60 3.41
N PRO A 81 -7.40 -0.69 3.16
CA PRO A 81 -8.46 -1.38 3.90
C PRO A 81 -8.16 -1.46 5.40
N VAL A 82 -9.10 -1.00 6.23
CA VAL A 82 -9.00 -1.11 7.70
C VAL A 82 -9.06 -2.57 8.12
N GLY A 83 -8.18 -2.95 9.05
CA GLY A 83 -8.10 -4.32 9.58
C GLY A 83 -7.35 -5.29 8.69
N ALA A 84 -6.96 -4.90 7.47
CA ALA A 84 -6.14 -5.74 6.60
C ALA A 84 -4.70 -5.81 7.10
N SER A 85 -4.07 -6.97 6.89
CA SER A 85 -2.63 -7.14 7.04
C SER A 85 -1.95 -6.59 5.79
N VAL A 86 -1.20 -5.52 5.93
CA VAL A 86 -0.56 -4.81 4.82
C VAL A 86 0.93 -4.58 5.08
N ALA A 87 1.71 -4.41 4.04
CA ALA A 87 3.10 -3.97 4.11
C ALA A 87 3.33 -2.79 3.17
N VAL A 88 4.17 -1.86 3.56
CA VAL A 88 4.60 -0.74 2.73
C VAL A 88 6.02 -0.99 2.26
N SER A 89 6.26 -0.80 0.97
CA SER A 89 7.59 -0.73 0.38
C SER A 89 7.73 0.59 -0.36
N LEU A 90 8.91 1.17 -0.34
CA LEU A 90 9.20 2.40 -1.06
C LEU A 90 10.69 2.47 -1.47
N PHE A 91 10.95 3.29 -2.47
CA PHE A 91 12.30 3.70 -2.85
C PHE A 91 12.33 5.19 -3.19
N ALA A 92 13.51 5.80 -3.06
CA ALA A 92 13.70 7.16 -3.50
C ALA A 92 14.29 7.16 -4.92
N ASP A 93 13.44 7.42 -5.88
CA ASP A 93 13.74 7.53 -7.31
C ASP A 93 14.41 8.88 -7.58
N VAL A 94 15.73 8.92 -7.44
CA VAL A 94 16.52 10.14 -7.43
C VAL A 94 16.55 10.84 -8.80
N ASP A 95 16.54 10.06 -9.87
CA ASP A 95 16.62 10.53 -11.25
C ASP A 95 15.26 10.55 -11.97
N ASN A 96 14.17 10.19 -11.27
CA ASN A 96 12.82 10.08 -11.82
C ASN A 96 12.71 9.11 -13.02
N SER A 97 13.50 8.05 -13.00
CA SER A 97 13.44 6.98 -14.03
C SER A 97 12.16 6.14 -13.95
N GLN A 98 11.43 6.22 -12.84
CA GLN A 98 10.21 5.46 -12.50
C GLN A 98 10.47 3.97 -12.27
N THR A 99 11.71 3.53 -12.31
CA THR A 99 12.12 2.15 -12.07
C THR A 99 13.22 2.12 -11.03
N MET A 100 13.20 1.08 -10.16
CA MET A 100 14.30 0.85 -9.24
C MET A 100 15.49 0.31 -10.02
N GLU A 101 16.50 1.13 -10.19
CA GLU A 101 17.75 0.71 -10.80
C GLU A 101 18.56 -0.22 -9.88
N ARG A 102 19.22 -1.20 -10.49
CA ARG A 102 20.07 -2.17 -9.78
C ARG A 102 21.46 -2.21 -10.38
N HIS A 103 22.45 -2.45 -9.53
CA HIS A 103 23.79 -2.83 -9.97
C HIS A 103 23.77 -4.21 -10.63
N PHE A 104 24.83 -4.53 -11.37
CA PHE A 104 24.97 -5.80 -12.08
C PHE A 104 24.71 -7.04 -11.20
N ILE A 105 25.06 -7.00 -9.92
CA ILE A 105 24.85 -8.08 -8.94
C ILE A 105 23.48 -8.01 -8.24
N GLY A 106 22.53 -7.18 -8.70
CA GLY A 106 21.18 -7.08 -8.18
C GLY A 106 20.99 -6.17 -6.98
N ILE A 107 22.02 -5.50 -6.47
CA ILE A 107 21.95 -4.54 -5.37
C ILE A 107 21.25 -3.27 -5.87
N PRO A 108 20.25 -2.73 -5.13
CA PRO A 108 19.62 -1.46 -5.48
C PRO A 108 20.65 -0.33 -5.56
N LYS A 109 20.56 0.48 -6.61
CA LYS A 109 21.33 1.74 -6.72
C LYS A 109 20.70 2.86 -5.92
N GLU A 110 19.38 2.79 -5.75
CA GLU A 110 18.60 3.79 -5.05
C GLU A 110 18.26 3.31 -3.63
N PRO A 111 18.11 4.24 -2.69
CA PRO A 111 17.77 3.87 -1.32
C PRO A 111 16.34 3.32 -1.25
N ILE A 112 16.18 2.27 -0.47
CA ILE A 112 14.91 1.57 -0.26
C ILE A 112 14.48 1.61 1.20
N GLY A 113 13.19 1.41 1.44
CA GLY A 113 12.61 1.27 2.76
C GLY A 113 11.39 0.37 2.77
N ALA A 114 11.08 -0.18 3.91
CA ALA A 114 9.88 -0.96 4.14
C ALA A 114 9.31 -0.69 5.53
N SER A 115 8.01 -0.89 5.69
CA SER A 115 7.34 -0.80 7.00
C SER A 115 8.01 -1.72 8.02
N ASN A 116 7.90 -1.37 9.29
CA ASN A 116 8.63 -1.99 10.42
C ASN A 116 10.17 -1.94 10.24
N ASN A 117 10.68 -1.10 9.32
CA ASN A 117 12.09 -1.10 8.92
C ASN A 117 12.62 -2.49 8.59
N ALA A 118 11.78 -3.32 7.98
CA ALA A 118 12.09 -4.70 7.65
C ALA A 118 13.28 -4.78 6.71
N THR A 119 14.22 -5.65 7.04
CA THR A 119 15.46 -5.86 6.28
C THR A 119 15.84 -7.32 6.31
N GLU A 120 16.60 -7.74 5.31
CA GLU A 120 17.29 -9.02 5.28
C GLU A 120 18.80 -8.77 5.19
N PRO A 121 19.63 -9.67 5.74
CA PRO A 121 21.09 -9.58 5.60
C PRO A 121 21.53 -9.64 4.14
N MET A 122 20.81 -10.42 3.33
CA MET A 122 21.02 -10.55 1.89
C MET A 122 19.68 -10.60 1.19
N GLY A 123 19.50 -9.72 0.21
CA GLY A 123 18.28 -9.67 -0.59
C GLY A 123 17.22 -8.68 -0.12
N ALA A 124 16.04 -8.78 -0.71
CA ALA A 124 14.93 -7.90 -0.45
C ALA A 124 14.25 -8.19 0.90
N PRO A 125 13.63 -7.18 1.54
CA PRO A 125 12.83 -7.42 2.75
C PRO A 125 11.68 -8.38 2.47
N LYS A 126 11.30 -9.15 3.49
CA LYS A 126 10.18 -10.10 3.41
C LYS A 126 8.88 -9.45 3.88
N PHE A 127 7.78 -9.80 3.20
CA PHE A 127 6.44 -9.33 3.57
C PHE A 127 6.11 -9.61 5.04
N GLU A 128 6.41 -10.82 5.53
CA GLU A 128 6.12 -11.24 6.90
C GLU A 128 6.80 -10.36 7.97
N LYS A 129 7.96 -9.77 7.66
CA LYS A 129 8.65 -8.84 8.57
C LYS A 129 8.13 -7.41 8.45
N ALA A 130 7.66 -7.03 7.27
CA ALA A 130 7.17 -5.69 6.98
C ALA A 130 5.69 -5.49 7.32
N ARG A 131 4.89 -6.55 7.38
CA ARG A 131 3.44 -6.47 7.55
C ARG A 131 3.01 -5.94 8.92
N PHE A 132 1.90 -5.23 8.91
CA PHE A 132 1.18 -4.74 10.09
C PHE A 132 -0.31 -4.71 9.78
N VAL A 133 -1.15 -4.60 10.81
CA VAL A 133 -2.60 -4.44 10.64
C VAL A 133 -2.92 -2.95 10.49
N ALA A 134 -3.56 -2.59 9.37
CA ALA A 134 -3.94 -1.21 9.11
C ALA A 134 -5.04 -0.76 10.07
N LYS A 135 -4.80 0.35 10.77
CA LYS A 135 -5.73 0.99 11.71
C LYS A 135 -6.05 2.41 11.22
N PRO A 136 -7.20 2.99 11.62
CA PRO A 136 -7.52 4.36 11.27
C PRO A 136 -6.44 5.36 11.69
N ASN A 137 -6.08 6.27 10.78
CA ASN A 137 -5.12 7.36 11.00
C ASN A 137 -3.74 6.90 11.53
N MET A 138 -3.25 5.77 11.04
CA MET A 138 -1.99 5.19 11.48
C MET A 138 -0.80 5.91 10.86
N THR A 139 0.23 6.18 11.66
CA THR A 139 1.52 6.67 11.18
C THR A 139 2.49 5.51 10.97
N VAL A 140 3.14 5.48 9.81
CA VAL A 140 4.10 4.44 9.40
C VAL A 140 5.47 5.09 9.19
N PRO A 141 6.38 5.00 10.18
CA PRO A 141 7.74 5.50 10.01
C PRO A 141 8.58 4.50 9.21
N ILE A 142 9.34 5.00 8.24
CA ILE A 142 10.24 4.21 7.39
C ILE A 142 11.57 4.94 7.24
N ALA A 143 12.66 4.31 7.65
CA ALA A 143 14.01 4.79 7.41
C ALA A 143 14.58 4.21 6.11
N LEU A 144 15.11 5.08 5.26
CA LEU A 144 15.77 4.64 4.02
C LEU A 144 17.10 3.95 4.30
N ARG A 145 17.38 2.92 3.53
CA ARG A 145 18.65 2.20 3.51
C ARG A 145 19.34 2.37 2.17
N TYR A 146 20.63 2.59 2.26
CA TYR A 146 21.57 2.70 1.14
C TYR A 146 22.46 1.46 1.14
N TYR A 147 22.81 0.98 -0.06
CA TYR A 147 23.64 -0.23 -0.25
C TYR A 147 24.94 0.10 -0.96
#